data_6fa7db9303031f4bc94e966cc6756106
#
_entry.id   6fa7db9303031f4bc94e966cc6756106
#
_cell.length_a   1.000
_cell.length_b   1.000
_cell.length_c   1.000
_cell.angle_alpha   90.00
_cell.angle_beta   90.00
_cell.angle_gamma   90.00
#
_symmetry.space_group_name_H-M   'P 1'
#
loop_
_entity.id
_entity.type
_entity.pdbx_description
1 polymer ?
#
loop_
_entity_poly.entity_id
_entity_poly.type
_entity_poly.pdbx_seq_one_letter_code
_entity_poly.pdbx_strand_id
1 'polypeptide(L)'
;MSETKGASVKLVTVQRFKFIPNLSPFSLALETFMRLANIQYEVEFTKTVTINKETGQVPFAIVNGVQVNDSQKIMSHLSEVFDVDLNSELNPIEKTISHAFVRMMNEFTSWTYFYWRYVDHPELIFPDIMDSPESFGISPDDPDKKQNWIDAARKKLLEQTHNQGVGRKSKEEIYKMGMDDLRGLSVYLGEKPFMFGDKASVVDCVLFGHLCQIVYLPLPTMPHKIMVENECKNLVAFCDRMKALAWPDWDKLTN
;
A
#
# COMPACT_ATOMS: atom_id res chain seq x y z
N MET A 1 -30.99 -11.57 18.71
CA MET A 1 -29.90 -10.63 18.84
C MET A 1 -28.73 -11.44 19.37
N SER A 2 -27.84 -11.93 18.49
CA SER A 2 -26.62 -12.63 18.91
C SER A 2 -25.66 -11.54 19.39
N GLU A 3 -25.20 -11.66 20.64
CA GLU A 3 -24.05 -10.90 21.14
C GLU A 3 -22.88 -11.17 20.21
N THR A 4 -22.51 -10.20 19.39
CA THR A 4 -21.20 -10.16 18.74
C THR A 4 -20.17 -10.00 19.87
N LYS A 5 -19.74 -11.10 20.50
CA LYS A 5 -18.49 -11.13 21.24
C LYS A 5 -17.47 -10.55 20.28
N GLY A 6 -16.88 -9.38 20.64
CA GLY A 6 -16.02 -8.62 19.76
C GLY A 6 -14.92 -9.52 19.19
N ALA A 7 -14.97 -9.74 17.89
CA ALA A 7 -13.94 -10.51 17.20
C ALA A 7 -12.59 -9.82 17.39
N SER A 8 -11.56 -10.56 17.75
CA SER A 8 -10.21 -10.03 17.93
C SER A 8 -9.50 -9.99 16.58
N VAL A 9 -8.93 -8.84 16.24
CA VAL A 9 -8.14 -8.65 15.03
C VAL A 9 -6.77 -8.12 15.41
N LYS A 10 -5.73 -8.83 15.00
CA LYS A 10 -4.35 -8.38 15.11
C LYS A 10 -3.75 -8.30 13.71
N LEU A 11 -3.37 -7.10 13.29
CA LEU A 11 -2.62 -6.85 12.05
C LEU A 11 -1.13 -7.00 12.33
N VAL A 12 -0.45 -7.85 11.58
CA VAL A 12 1.01 -7.97 11.61
C VAL A 12 1.60 -7.33 10.37
N THR A 13 2.44 -6.31 10.59
CA THR A 13 3.00 -5.49 9.51
C THR A 13 4.35 -4.89 9.90
N VAL A 14 4.98 -4.17 8.96
CA VAL A 14 6.18 -3.37 9.23
C VAL A 14 5.83 -2.16 10.11
N GLN A 15 6.84 -1.62 10.78
CA GLN A 15 6.68 -0.45 11.64
C GLN A 15 6.14 0.80 10.93
N ARG A 16 5.80 1.81 11.71
CA ARG A 16 5.47 3.17 11.24
C ARG A 16 6.70 3.87 10.66
N PHE A 17 6.46 4.79 9.75
CA PHE A 17 7.49 5.60 9.09
C PHE A 17 7.16 7.08 9.21
N LYS A 18 8.17 7.92 9.09
CA LYS A 18 8.08 9.37 9.29
C LYS A 18 7.09 10.07 8.35
N PHE A 19 6.96 9.64 7.10
CA PHE A 19 6.16 10.35 6.10
C PHE A 19 4.81 9.70 5.83
N ILE A 20 4.73 8.39 6.04
CA ILE A 20 3.52 7.59 5.82
C ILE A 20 3.41 6.51 6.88
N PRO A 21 2.19 6.15 7.31
CA PRO A 21 2.01 5.15 8.36
C PRO A 21 2.59 3.78 8.02
N ASN A 22 2.73 3.43 6.75
CA ASN A 22 3.28 2.14 6.34
C ASN A 22 3.91 2.19 4.93
N LEU A 23 5.14 1.65 4.79
CA LEU A 23 5.81 1.50 3.49
C LEU A 23 5.26 0.36 2.64
N SER A 24 4.49 -0.56 3.24
CA SER A 24 3.74 -1.55 2.47
C SER A 24 2.41 -0.95 2.03
N PRO A 25 2.18 -0.72 0.73
CA PRO A 25 0.90 -0.22 0.24
C PRO A 25 -0.26 -1.17 0.56
N PHE A 26 0.01 -2.47 0.59
CA PHE A 26 -0.97 -3.51 0.94
C PHE A 26 -1.38 -3.43 2.41
N SER A 27 -0.42 -3.18 3.31
CA SER A 27 -0.72 -2.98 4.74
C SER A 27 -1.49 -1.68 4.97
N LEU A 28 -1.07 -0.59 4.30
CA LEU A 28 -1.74 0.70 4.41
C LEU A 28 -3.18 0.62 3.89
N ALA A 29 -3.40 -0.07 2.76
CA ALA A 29 -4.73 -0.30 2.20
C ALA A 29 -5.63 -1.10 3.16
N LEU A 30 -5.11 -2.19 3.74
CA LEU A 30 -5.85 -3.02 4.69
C LEU A 30 -6.20 -2.24 5.97
N GLU A 31 -5.25 -1.49 6.50
CA GLU A 31 -5.49 -0.68 7.70
C GLU A 31 -6.49 0.45 7.42
N THR A 32 -6.43 1.07 6.23
CA THR A 32 -7.42 2.05 5.78
C THR A 32 -8.82 1.42 5.69
N PHE A 33 -8.93 0.22 5.14
CA PHE A 33 -10.20 -0.52 5.11
C PHE A 33 -10.74 -0.76 6.52
N MET A 34 -9.94 -1.27 7.45
CA MET A 34 -10.40 -1.52 8.83
C MET A 34 -10.87 -0.24 9.52
N ARG A 35 -10.18 0.88 9.30
CA ARG A 35 -10.57 2.18 9.86
C ARG A 35 -11.89 2.69 9.28
N LEU A 36 -12.09 2.61 7.97
CA LEU A 36 -13.35 3.01 7.32
C LEU A 36 -14.51 2.10 7.70
N ALA A 37 -14.25 0.81 7.88
CA ALA A 37 -15.23 -0.17 8.34
C ALA A 37 -15.48 -0.12 9.86
N ASN A 38 -14.79 0.77 10.58
CA ASN A 38 -14.85 0.91 12.05
C ASN A 38 -14.55 -0.41 12.79
N ILE A 39 -13.65 -1.24 12.24
CA ILE A 39 -13.19 -2.48 12.85
C ILE A 39 -12.08 -2.15 13.84
N GLN A 40 -12.21 -2.59 15.09
CA GLN A 40 -11.16 -2.45 16.10
C GLN A 40 -10.08 -3.50 15.88
N TYR A 41 -8.81 -3.09 15.92
CA TYR A 41 -7.66 -3.96 15.70
C TYR A 41 -6.46 -3.53 16.53
N GLU A 42 -5.58 -4.48 16.81
CA GLU A 42 -4.24 -4.26 17.35
C GLU A 42 -3.21 -4.34 16.23
N VAL A 43 -2.11 -3.60 16.34
CA VAL A 43 -1.00 -3.70 15.38
C VAL A 43 0.20 -4.33 16.07
N GLU A 44 0.74 -5.38 15.48
CA GLU A 44 2.01 -5.98 15.86
C GLU A 44 3.05 -5.67 14.80
N PHE A 45 4.12 -4.99 15.20
CA PHE A 45 5.20 -4.66 14.28
C PHE A 45 6.25 -5.76 14.23
N THR A 46 6.60 -6.11 13.05
CA THR A 46 7.61 -7.12 12.81
C THR A 46 8.96 -6.50 12.52
N LYS A 47 10.01 -7.07 13.14
CA LYS A 47 11.40 -6.62 13.00
C LYS A 47 12.10 -7.13 11.74
N THR A 48 11.48 -8.02 10.98
CA THR A 48 12.06 -8.59 9.76
C THR A 48 10.99 -8.73 8.69
N VAL A 49 11.34 -8.49 7.43
CA VAL A 49 10.41 -8.61 6.27
C VAL A 49 9.98 -10.07 6.03
N THR A 50 10.57 -11.02 6.76
CA THR A 50 10.37 -12.47 6.64
C THR A 50 9.52 -13.00 7.78
N ILE A 51 8.20 -12.73 7.78
CA ILE A 51 7.49 -13.04 9.00
C ILE A 51 6.35 -14.01 8.83
N ASN A 52 5.73 -14.02 7.72
CA ASN A 52 4.89 -15.13 7.38
C ASN A 52 5.78 -16.29 6.97
N LYS A 53 5.83 -17.35 7.77
CA LYS A 53 6.62 -18.55 7.48
C LYS A 53 6.21 -19.23 6.16
N GLU A 54 4.97 -19.00 5.71
CA GLU A 54 4.44 -19.59 4.48
C GLU A 54 4.72 -18.71 3.26
N THR A 55 4.54 -17.39 3.37
CA THR A 55 4.63 -16.46 2.23
C THR A 55 5.84 -15.55 2.28
N GLY A 56 6.46 -15.38 3.44
CA GLY A 56 7.55 -14.41 3.64
C GLY A 56 7.14 -12.95 3.42
N GLN A 57 5.83 -12.65 3.54
CA GLN A 57 5.27 -11.33 3.21
C GLN A 57 4.44 -10.75 4.36
N VAL A 58 4.25 -9.45 4.33
CA VAL A 58 3.28 -8.68 5.11
C VAL A 58 2.36 -7.91 4.17
N PRO A 59 1.10 -7.58 4.58
CA PRO A 59 0.50 -7.90 5.86
C PRO A 59 -0.02 -9.34 5.96
N PHE A 60 -0.16 -9.81 7.20
CA PHE A 60 -1.11 -10.85 7.53
C PHE A 60 -1.90 -10.44 8.77
N ALA A 61 -3.06 -11.04 9.00
CA ALA A 61 -3.88 -10.78 10.18
C ALA A 61 -4.13 -12.07 10.96
N ILE A 62 -4.28 -11.93 12.28
CA ILE A 62 -4.77 -12.99 13.14
C ILE A 62 -6.19 -12.58 13.54
N VAL A 63 -7.19 -13.30 13.04
CA VAL A 63 -8.60 -13.03 13.30
C VAL A 63 -9.16 -14.19 14.13
N ASN A 64 -9.60 -13.91 15.36
CA ASN A 64 -10.07 -14.93 16.31
C ASN A 64 -9.07 -16.08 16.50
N GLY A 65 -7.77 -15.79 16.50
CA GLY A 65 -6.70 -16.78 16.64
C GLY A 65 -6.32 -17.51 15.35
N VAL A 66 -6.97 -17.24 14.22
CA VAL A 66 -6.68 -17.85 12.92
C VAL A 66 -5.90 -16.87 12.05
N GLN A 67 -4.76 -17.32 11.51
CA GLN A 67 -3.97 -16.49 10.59
C GLN A 67 -4.59 -16.47 9.20
N VAL A 68 -4.75 -15.27 8.66
CA VAL A 68 -5.22 -15.01 7.29
C VAL A 68 -4.13 -14.21 6.56
N ASN A 69 -3.74 -14.68 5.40
CA ASN A 69 -2.69 -14.09 4.57
C ASN A 69 -3.33 -13.40 3.36
N ASP A 70 -2.59 -12.42 2.77
CA ASP A 70 -3.01 -11.60 1.64
C ASP A 70 -4.05 -10.53 2.00
N SER A 71 -3.72 -9.27 1.70
CA SER A 71 -4.54 -8.11 2.09
C SER A 71 -5.98 -8.17 1.55
N GLN A 72 -6.19 -8.68 0.32
CA GLN A 72 -7.51 -8.78 -0.28
C GLN A 72 -8.35 -9.89 0.38
N LYS A 73 -7.72 -11.03 0.67
CA LYS A 73 -8.37 -12.11 1.42
C LYS A 73 -8.70 -11.70 2.84
N ILE A 74 -7.81 -10.93 3.49
CA ILE A 74 -8.08 -10.40 4.84
C ILE A 74 -9.27 -9.44 4.80
N MET A 75 -9.33 -8.50 3.85
CA MET A 75 -10.47 -7.58 3.71
C MET A 75 -11.78 -8.35 3.52
N SER A 76 -11.80 -9.35 2.62
CA SER A 76 -12.98 -10.19 2.39
C SER A 76 -13.40 -10.94 3.66
N HIS A 77 -12.45 -11.57 4.35
CA HIS A 77 -12.72 -12.30 5.59
C HIS A 77 -13.24 -11.39 6.71
N LEU A 78 -12.64 -10.20 6.86
CA LEU A 78 -13.12 -9.21 7.83
C LEU A 78 -14.52 -8.69 7.47
N SER A 79 -14.84 -8.52 6.19
CA SER A 79 -16.20 -8.16 5.75
C SER A 79 -17.22 -9.19 6.20
N GLU A 80 -16.91 -10.49 6.07
CA GLU A 80 -17.79 -11.58 6.53
C GLU A 80 -17.91 -11.63 8.06
N VAL A 81 -16.76 -11.53 8.78
CA VAL A 81 -16.73 -11.66 10.25
C VAL A 81 -17.46 -10.50 10.95
N PHE A 82 -17.36 -9.29 10.41
CA PHE A 82 -17.92 -8.08 11.02
C PHE A 82 -19.23 -7.62 10.37
N ASP A 83 -19.72 -8.34 9.36
CA ASP A 83 -20.93 -7.99 8.58
C ASP A 83 -20.86 -6.55 8.03
N VAL A 84 -19.72 -6.22 7.40
CA VAL A 84 -19.46 -4.91 6.79
C VAL A 84 -19.16 -5.05 5.31
N ASP A 85 -19.73 -4.19 4.47
CA ASP A 85 -19.46 -4.15 3.03
C ASP A 85 -19.33 -2.69 2.55
N LEU A 86 -18.06 -2.24 2.36
CA LEU A 86 -17.79 -0.92 1.78
C LEU A 86 -18.19 -0.83 0.29
N ASN A 87 -18.52 -1.94 -0.36
CA ASN A 87 -19.01 -2.00 -1.74
C ASN A 87 -20.53 -2.18 -1.85
N SER A 88 -21.26 -2.09 -0.75
CA SER A 88 -22.71 -2.37 -0.69
C SER A 88 -23.55 -1.50 -1.64
N GLU A 89 -23.12 -0.25 -1.88
CA GLU A 89 -23.82 0.69 -2.76
C GLU A 89 -23.42 0.57 -4.24
N LEU A 90 -22.36 -0.19 -4.54
CA LEU A 90 -21.88 -0.35 -5.92
C LEU A 90 -22.77 -1.29 -6.72
N ASN A 91 -23.15 -0.86 -7.91
CA ASN A 91 -23.84 -1.71 -8.88
C ASN A 91 -22.88 -2.78 -9.47
N PRO A 92 -23.37 -3.79 -10.20
CA PRO A 92 -22.53 -4.87 -10.75
C PRO A 92 -21.42 -4.39 -11.69
N ILE A 93 -21.65 -3.32 -12.47
CA ILE A 93 -20.65 -2.75 -13.38
C ILE A 93 -19.56 -2.07 -12.56
N GLU A 94 -19.92 -1.29 -11.56
CA GLU A 94 -18.97 -0.62 -10.67
C GLU A 94 -18.13 -1.62 -9.88
N LYS A 95 -18.72 -2.71 -9.39
CA LYS A 95 -17.98 -3.82 -8.75
C LYS A 95 -16.96 -4.45 -9.70
N THR A 96 -17.30 -4.60 -10.98
CA THR A 96 -16.39 -5.11 -12.01
C THR A 96 -15.24 -4.13 -12.27
N ILE A 97 -15.53 -2.84 -12.41
CA ILE A 97 -14.51 -1.79 -12.60
C ILE A 97 -13.62 -1.70 -11.36
N SER A 98 -14.19 -1.74 -10.15
CA SER A 98 -13.45 -1.78 -8.89
C SER A 98 -12.45 -2.92 -8.87
N HIS A 99 -12.89 -4.13 -9.23
CA HIS A 99 -12.01 -5.30 -9.34
C HIS A 99 -10.87 -5.06 -10.34
N ALA A 100 -11.15 -4.49 -11.52
CA ALA A 100 -10.13 -4.22 -12.52
C ALA A 100 -9.07 -3.23 -12.01
N PHE A 101 -9.46 -2.13 -11.36
CA PHE A 101 -8.52 -1.17 -10.78
C PHE A 101 -7.70 -1.74 -9.63
N VAL A 102 -8.31 -2.55 -8.75
CA VAL A 102 -7.58 -3.25 -7.69
C VAL A 102 -6.52 -4.16 -8.30
N ARG A 103 -6.85 -4.93 -9.33
CA ARG A 103 -5.88 -5.80 -10.01
C ARG A 103 -4.80 -5.02 -10.73
N MET A 104 -5.16 -3.98 -11.46
CA MET A 104 -4.20 -3.10 -12.13
C MET A 104 -3.18 -2.55 -11.11
N MET A 105 -3.66 -2.00 -10.00
CA MET A 105 -2.79 -1.42 -8.97
C MET A 105 -1.90 -2.45 -8.28
N ASN A 106 -2.49 -3.54 -7.81
CA ASN A 106 -1.77 -4.56 -7.04
C ASN A 106 -0.81 -5.38 -7.90
N GLU A 107 -1.23 -5.75 -9.12
CA GLU A 107 -0.53 -6.75 -9.91
C GLU A 107 0.36 -6.15 -11.02
N PHE A 108 0.19 -4.86 -11.32
CA PHE A 108 0.96 -4.23 -12.37
C PHE A 108 1.57 -2.88 -11.97
N THR A 109 0.74 -1.86 -11.70
CA THR A 109 1.24 -0.48 -11.46
C THR A 109 2.22 -0.43 -10.29
N SER A 110 1.99 -1.21 -9.23
CA SER A 110 2.89 -1.28 -8.07
C SER A 110 4.31 -1.69 -8.45
N TRP A 111 4.48 -2.62 -9.38
CA TRP A 111 5.79 -3.09 -9.82
C TRP A 111 6.60 -1.99 -10.50
N THR A 112 5.95 -1.04 -11.17
CA THR A 112 6.62 0.04 -11.89
C THR A 112 7.29 1.03 -10.93
N TYR A 113 6.63 1.43 -9.86
CA TYR A 113 7.23 2.32 -8.87
C TYR A 113 8.11 1.58 -7.84
N PHE A 114 7.86 0.29 -7.58
CA PHE A 114 8.79 -0.54 -6.83
C PHE A 114 10.10 -0.73 -7.58
N TYR A 115 10.05 -0.92 -8.91
CA TYR A 115 11.26 -0.98 -9.73
C TYR A 115 12.08 0.28 -9.57
N TRP A 116 11.47 1.46 -9.70
CA TRP A 116 12.16 2.73 -9.50
C TRP A 116 12.80 2.81 -8.10
N ARG A 117 12.05 2.47 -7.04
CA ARG A 117 12.49 2.62 -5.64
C ARG A 117 13.55 1.63 -5.22
N TYR A 118 13.42 0.38 -5.61
CA TYR A 118 14.26 -0.71 -5.09
C TYR A 118 15.30 -1.21 -6.08
N VAL A 119 15.15 -0.94 -7.37
CA VAL A 119 16.07 -1.39 -8.41
C VAL A 119 16.93 -0.24 -8.94
N ASP A 120 16.29 0.86 -9.33
CA ASP A 120 16.99 1.99 -9.97
C ASP A 120 17.56 2.97 -8.93
N HIS A 121 16.83 3.24 -7.83
CA HIS A 121 17.21 4.18 -6.78
C HIS A 121 17.15 3.62 -5.36
N PRO A 122 17.76 2.44 -5.09
CA PRO A 122 17.70 1.83 -3.77
C PRO A 122 18.42 2.65 -2.67
N GLU A 123 19.34 3.53 -3.05
CA GLU A 123 20.06 4.43 -2.16
C GLU A 123 19.14 5.45 -1.46
N LEU A 124 18.00 5.79 -2.09
CA LEU A 124 17.03 6.75 -1.53
C LEU A 124 16.15 6.14 -0.42
N ILE A 125 16.21 4.83 -0.22
CA ILE A 125 15.48 4.19 0.88
C ILE A 125 16.07 4.59 2.23
N PHE A 126 17.39 4.83 2.29
CA PHE A 126 18.15 5.26 3.45
C PHE A 126 18.95 6.52 3.11
N PRO A 127 18.95 7.58 3.91
CA PRO A 127 18.25 7.79 5.17
C PRO A 127 16.83 8.35 5.03
N ASP A 128 16.40 8.69 3.81
CA ASP A 128 15.27 9.58 3.59
C ASP A 128 13.91 8.95 3.88
N ILE A 129 13.79 7.63 3.77
CA ILE A 129 12.52 6.91 3.95
C ILE A 129 12.52 6.10 5.25
N MET A 130 13.66 5.52 5.63
CA MET A 130 13.79 4.67 6.82
C MET A 130 14.58 5.36 7.92
N ASP A 131 13.89 5.98 8.85
CA ASP A 131 14.50 6.67 10.00
C ASP A 131 15.12 5.71 11.04
N SER A 132 14.71 4.45 11.01
CA SER A 132 15.14 3.43 11.97
C SER A 132 15.55 2.15 11.28
N PRO A 133 16.77 2.10 10.72
CA PRO A 133 17.30 0.86 10.12
C PRO A 133 17.30 -0.32 11.09
N GLU A 134 17.37 -0.07 12.41
CA GLU A 134 17.30 -1.09 13.47
C GLU A 134 16.03 -1.92 13.42
N SER A 135 14.94 -1.35 12.93
CA SER A 135 13.66 -2.05 12.76
C SER A 135 13.71 -3.18 11.74
N PHE A 136 14.71 -3.12 10.87
CA PHE A 136 15.02 -4.17 9.91
C PHE A 136 16.21 -5.04 10.36
N GLY A 137 16.62 -4.90 11.64
CA GLY A 137 17.79 -5.60 12.16
C GLY A 137 19.11 -5.03 11.65
N ILE A 138 19.10 -3.81 11.12
CA ILE A 138 20.27 -3.11 10.59
C ILE A 138 20.75 -2.13 11.66
N SER A 139 22.01 -2.25 12.09
CA SER A 139 22.60 -1.24 12.96
C SER A 139 22.87 0.03 12.16
N PRO A 140 22.51 1.23 12.66
CA PRO A 140 22.79 2.50 11.99
C PRO A 140 24.29 2.70 11.72
N ASP A 141 25.13 2.16 12.62
CA ASP A 141 26.59 2.29 12.58
C ASP A 141 27.28 1.19 11.77
N ASP A 142 26.52 0.31 11.11
CA ASP A 142 27.05 -0.79 10.31
C ASP A 142 26.74 -0.58 8.81
N PRO A 143 27.63 0.12 8.09
CA PRO A 143 27.42 0.41 6.67
C PRO A 143 27.37 -0.84 5.80
N ASP A 144 28.06 -1.91 6.20
CA ASP A 144 28.08 -3.16 5.44
C ASP A 144 26.72 -3.87 5.52
N LYS A 145 26.09 -3.88 6.68
CA LYS A 145 24.73 -4.46 6.83
C LYS A 145 23.69 -3.66 6.05
N LYS A 146 23.80 -2.32 6.04
CA LYS A 146 22.95 -1.46 5.25
C LYS A 146 23.09 -1.77 3.75
N GLN A 147 24.32 -1.84 3.25
CA GLN A 147 24.58 -2.14 1.84
C GLN A 147 24.10 -3.56 1.47
N ASN A 148 24.37 -4.54 2.32
CA ASN A 148 23.90 -5.92 2.13
C ASN A 148 22.38 -6.01 2.05
N TRP A 149 21.66 -5.22 2.87
CA TRP A 149 20.20 -5.16 2.82
C TRP A 149 19.70 -4.55 1.49
N ILE A 150 20.32 -3.44 1.07
CA ILE A 150 20.01 -2.77 -0.21
C ILE A 150 20.22 -3.74 -1.38
N ASP A 151 21.34 -4.43 -1.42
CA ASP A 151 21.69 -5.38 -2.48
C ASP A 151 20.73 -6.58 -2.50
N ALA A 152 20.37 -7.10 -1.33
CA ALA A 152 19.39 -8.18 -1.20
C ALA A 152 17.99 -7.76 -1.67
N ALA A 153 17.53 -6.57 -1.27
CA ALA A 153 16.26 -6.01 -1.69
C ALA A 153 16.23 -5.79 -3.22
N ARG A 154 17.28 -5.18 -3.76
CA ARG A 154 17.45 -4.96 -5.20
C ARG A 154 17.42 -6.27 -5.99
N LYS A 155 18.21 -7.25 -5.57
CA LYS A 155 18.25 -8.58 -6.22
C LYS A 155 16.88 -9.25 -6.24
N LYS A 156 16.19 -9.23 -5.08
CA LYS A 156 14.84 -9.81 -4.96
C LYS A 156 13.85 -9.12 -5.90
N LEU A 157 13.86 -7.78 -5.96
CA LEU A 157 12.94 -7.02 -6.82
C LEU A 157 13.25 -7.19 -8.30
N LEU A 158 14.54 -7.26 -8.69
CA LEU A 158 14.94 -7.58 -10.06
C LEU A 158 14.37 -8.93 -10.50
N GLU A 159 14.51 -9.95 -9.66
CA GLU A 159 13.99 -11.28 -9.96
C GLU A 159 12.45 -11.29 -10.03
N GLN A 160 11.78 -10.68 -9.07
CA GLN A 160 10.33 -10.61 -9.03
C GLN A 160 9.75 -9.84 -10.23
N THR A 161 10.30 -8.67 -10.57
CA THR A 161 9.83 -7.87 -11.70
C THR A 161 10.12 -8.55 -13.03
N HIS A 162 11.25 -9.27 -13.15
CA HIS A 162 11.55 -10.08 -14.32
C HIS A 162 10.55 -11.22 -14.51
N ASN A 163 10.24 -11.94 -13.44
CA ASN A 163 9.29 -13.06 -13.45
C ASN A 163 7.86 -12.59 -13.72
N GLN A 164 7.46 -11.46 -13.17
CA GLN A 164 6.19 -10.81 -13.46
C GLN A 164 6.10 -10.32 -14.92
N GLY A 165 7.23 -9.99 -15.54
CA GLY A 165 7.34 -9.59 -16.96
C GLY A 165 7.60 -8.10 -17.17
N VAL A 166 7.26 -7.22 -16.23
CA VAL A 166 7.51 -5.78 -16.37
C VAL A 166 9.02 -5.49 -16.42
N GLY A 167 9.83 -6.18 -15.63
CA GLY A 167 11.28 -6.02 -15.58
C GLY A 167 12.06 -6.53 -16.81
N ARG A 168 11.36 -7.00 -17.86
CA ARG A 168 11.94 -7.36 -19.16
C ARG A 168 11.98 -6.19 -20.14
N LYS A 169 11.48 -5.03 -19.72
CA LYS A 169 11.40 -3.80 -20.52
C LYS A 169 12.49 -2.82 -20.11
N SER A 170 12.70 -1.78 -20.93
CA SER A 170 13.55 -0.67 -20.51
C SER A 170 12.93 0.07 -19.31
N LYS A 171 13.75 0.73 -18.50
CA LYS A 171 13.24 1.47 -17.34
C LYS A 171 12.28 2.60 -17.74
N GLU A 172 12.53 3.25 -18.87
CA GLU A 172 11.68 4.29 -19.43
C GLU A 172 10.29 3.74 -19.80
N GLU A 173 10.24 2.54 -20.38
CA GLU A 173 8.98 1.86 -20.69
C GLU A 173 8.25 1.46 -19.39
N ILE A 174 8.98 0.93 -18.39
CA ILE A 174 8.40 0.55 -17.10
C ILE A 174 7.72 1.76 -16.45
N TYR A 175 8.42 2.90 -16.40
CA TYR A 175 7.86 4.11 -15.78
C TYR A 175 6.69 4.66 -16.57
N LYS A 176 6.82 4.70 -17.91
CA LYS A 176 5.73 5.15 -18.79
C LYS A 176 4.46 4.36 -18.57
N MET A 177 4.55 3.03 -18.50
CA MET A 177 3.38 2.15 -18.29
C MET A 177 2.68 2.46 -16.95
N GLY A 178 3.43 2.60 -15.85
CA GLY A 178 2.85 2.98 -14.55
C GLY A 178 2.23 4.38 -14.55
N MET A 179 2.86 5.34 -15.24
CA MET A 179 2.30 6.69 -15.40
C MET A 179 1.02 6.69 -16.25
N ASP A 180 0.95 5.86 -17.28
CA ASP A 180 -0.27 5.74 -18.12
C ASP A 180 -1.44 5.15 -17.31
N ASP A 181 -1.19 4.16 -16.43
CA ASP A 181 -2.19 3.64 -15.50
C ASP A 181 -2.72 4.73 -14.56
N LEU A 182 -1.82 5.54 -13.98
CA LEU A 182 -2.18 6.62 -13.08
C LEU A 182 -2.98 7.73 -13.79
N ARG A 183 -2.65 8.05 -15.05
CA ARG A 183 -3.47 8.94 -15.88
C ARG A 183 -4.87 8.38 -16.11
N GLY A 184 -4.97 7.07 -16.41
CA GLY A 184 -6.25 6.39 -16.53
C GLY A 184 -7.10 6.48 -15.28
N LEU A 185 -6.49 6.28 -14.10
CA LEU A 185 -7.16 6.47 -12.81
C LEU A 185 -7.62 7.91 -12.60
N SER A 186 -6.77 8.90 -12.92
CA SER A 186 -7.10 10.31 -12.81
C SER A 186 -8.30 10.69 -13.70
N VAL A 187 -8.31 10.21 -14.94
CA VAL A 187 -9.44 10.44 -15.87
C VAL A 187 -10.73 9.81 -15.33
N TYR A 188 -10.65 8.57 -14.83
CA TYR A 188 -11.83 7.90 -14.28
C TYR A 188 -12.36 8.56 -12.99
N LEU A 189 -11.46 8.97 -12.09
CA LEU A 189 -11.84 9.72 -10.90
C LEU A 189 -12.53 11.02 -11.26
N GLY A 190 -11.98 11.78 -12.22
CA GLY A 190 -12.51 13.07 -12.63
C GLY A 190 -12.63 14.02 -11.46
N GLU A 191 -13.82 14.60 -11.28
CA GLU A 191 -14.14 15.53 -10.18
C GLU A 191 -14.80 14.85 -8.97
N LYS A 192 -15.01 13.52 -9.04
CA LYS A 192 -15.65 12.77 -7.95
C LYS A 192 -14.76 12.77 -6.70
N PRO A 193 -15.32 12.80 -5.50
CA PRO A 193 -14.54 12.68 -4.27
C PRO A 193 -13.88 11.31 -4.11
N PHE A 194 -14.53 10.22 -4.54
CA PHE A 194 -14.05 8.84 -4.54
C PHE A 194 -14.38 8.16 -5.86
N MET A 195 -13.83 6.99 -6.11
CA MET A 195 -13.90 6.33 -7.42
C MET A 195 -15.33 6.12 -7.93
N PHE A 196 -16.29 5.89 -7.05
CA PHE A 196 -17.70 5.64 -7.41
C PHE A 196 -18.68 6.67 -6.83
N GLY A 197 -18.24 7.89 -6.54
CA GLY A 197 -19.11 8.98 -6.05
C GLY A 197 -18.73 9.48 -4.66
N ASP A 198 -19.72 9.64 -3.78
CA ASP A 198 -19.56 10.39 -2.53
C ASP A 198 -19.06 9.54 -1.35
N LYS A 199 -19.02 8.23 -1.50
CA LYS A 199 -18.56 7.31 -0.46
C LYS A 199 -17.35 6.51 -0.90
N ALA A 200 -16.37 6.40 0.02
CA ALA A 200 -15.21 5.56 -0.18
C ALA A 200 -15.59 4.08 -0.17
N SER A 201 -15.03 3.31 -1.08
CA SER A 201 -15.21 1.87 -1.26
C SER A 201 -13.89 1.11 -1.09
N VAL A 202 -13.89 -0.21 -1.25
CA VAL A 202 -12.68 -1.04 -1.13
C VAL A 202 -11.58 -0.59 -2.09
N VAL A 203 -11.92 -0.22 -3.34
CA VAL A 203 -10.92 0.24 -4.30
C VAL A 203 -10.24 1.53 -3.84
N ASP A 204 -10.98 2.44 -3.20
CA ASP A 204 -10.40 3.68 -2.67
C ASP A 204 -9.35 3.39 -1.58
N CYS A 205 -9.59 2.40 -0.73
CA CYS A 205 -8.60 1.94 0.26
C CYS A 205 -7.31 1.44 -0.42
N VAL A 206 -7.46 0.64 -1.48
CA VAL A 206 -6.32 0.09 -2.23
C VAL A 206 -5.56 1.19 -2.94
N LEU A 207 -6.26 2.05 -3.68
CA LEU A 207 -5.63 3.17 -4.38
C LEU A 207 -4.91 4.11 -3.41
N PHE A 208 -5.52 4.44 -2.28
CA PHE A 208 -4.88 5.25 -1.25
C PHE A 208 -3.59 4.63 -0.73
N GLY A 209 -3.61 3.33 -0.41
CA GLY A 209 -2.41 2.61 0.05
C GLY A 209 -1.23 2.73 -0.93
N HIS A 210 -1.50 2.63 -2.23
CA HIS A 210 -0.50 2.74 -3.28
C HIS A 210 -0.12 4.19 -3.59
N LEU A 211 -1.09 5.09 -3.73
CA LEU A 211 -0.85 6.49 -4.06
C LEU A 211 -0.06 7.21 -2.97
N CYS A 212 -0.25 6.87 -1.69
CA CYS A 212 0.58 7.38 -0.59
C CYS A 212 2.08 7.14 -0.81
N GLN A 213 2.45 6.02 -1.43
CA GLN A 213 3.85 5.68 -1.74
C GLN A 213 4.47 6.61 -2.80
N ILE A 214 3.63 7.31 -3.55
CA ILE A 214 4.01 8.24 -4.62
C ILE A 214 3.88 9.67 -4.12
N VAL A 215 2.76 10.01 -3.50
CA VAL A 215 2.41 11.41 -3.13
C VAL A 215 3.19 11.89 -1.91
N TYR A 216 3.23 11.10 -0.83
CA TYR A 216 3.74 11.59 0.46
C TYR A 216 5.21 11.27 0.73
N LEU A 217 5.80 10.28 0.06
CA LEU A 217 7.24 10.02 0.26
C LEU A 217 8.10 11.14 -0.35
N PRO A 218 9.24 11.50 0.29
CA PRO A 218 10.15 12.55 -0.17
C PRO A 218 11.03 12.07 -1.33
N LEU A 219 10.42 11.76 -2.46
CA LEU A 219 11.05 11.21 -3.66
C LEU A 219 10.89 12.18 -4.85
N PRO A 220 11.51 13.38 -4.82
CA PRO A 220 11.26 14.45 -5.79
C PRO A 220 11.67 14.11 -7.22
N THR A 221 12.56 13.13 -7.40
CA THR A 221 13.03 12.70 -8.74
C THR A 221 12.24 11.51 -9.31
N MET A 222 11.25 11.01 -8.58
CA MET A 222 10.43 9.89 -9.02
C MET A 222 9.50 10.30 -10.17
N PRO A 223 9.60 9.68 -11.37
CA PRO A 223 8.78 10.08 -12.52
C PRO A 223 7.28 10.03 -12.26
N HIS A 224 6.81 9.00 -11.55
CA HIS A 224 5.40 8.85 -11.15
C HIS A 224 4.92 10.03 -10.29
N LYS A 225 5.73 10.45 -9.31
CA LYS A 225 5.41 11.59 -8.43
C LYS A 225 5.35 12.89 -9.22
N ILE A 226 6.38 13.17 -10.02
CA ILE A 226 6.44 14.37 -10.85
C ILE A 226 5.20 14.45 -11.76
N MET A 227 4.83 13.36 -12.39
CA MET A 227 3.67 13.30 -13.28
C MET A 227 2.36 13.51 -12.50
N VAL A 228 2.19 12.83 -11.36
CA VAL A 228 0.97 12.95 -10.53
C VAL A 228 0.79 14.39 -10.03
N GLU A 229 1.85 15.03 -9.53
CA GLU A 229 1.79 16.41 -9.03
C GLU A 229 1.51 17.45 -10.13
N ASN A 230 1.96 17.19 -11.36
CA ASN A 230 1.77 18.13 -12.46
C ASN A 230 0.48 17.89 -13.25
N GLU A 231 0.16 16.64 -13.56
CA GLU A 231 -0.90 16.26 -14.50
C GLU A 231 -2.16 15.69 -13.82
N CYS A 232 -2.02 15.07 -12.63
CA CYS A 232 -3.09 14.31 -11.96
C CYS A 232 -3.40 14.86 -10.56
N LYS A 233 -3.57 16.18 -10.44
CA LYS A 233 -3.81 16.88 -9.16
C LYS A 233 -5.04 16.35 -8.40
N ASN A 234 -6.02 15.81 -9.09
CA ASN A 234 -7.19 15.19 -8.48
C ASN A 234 -6.83 13.91 -7.71
N LEU A 235 -5.77 13.18 -8.10
CA LEU A 235 -5.26 12.04 -7.33
C LEU A 235 -4.56 12.50 -6.03
N VAL A 236 -3.87 13.63 -6.04
CA VAL A 236 -3.31 14.24 -4.83
C VAL A 236 -4.44 14.65 -3.88
N ALA A 237 -5.43 15.39 -4.40
CA ALA A 237 -6.61 15.80 -3.62
C ALA A 237 -7.43 14.60 -3.11
N PHE A 238 -7.49 13.49 -3.85
CA PHE A 238 -8.07 12.23 -3.39
C PHE A 238 -7.29 11.67 -2.20
N CYS A 239 -5.96 11.64 -2.25
CA CYS A 239 -5.14 11.18 -1.14
C CYS A 239 -5.38 12.03 0.12
N ASP A 240 -5.46 13.34 -0.02
CA ASP A 240 -5.73 14.24 1.12
C ASP A 240 -7.12 14.00 1.73
N ARG A 241 -8.15 13.75 0.90
CA ARG A 241 -9.49 13.37 1.39
C ARG A 241 -9.49 12.04 2.13
N MET A 242 -8.84 11.01 1.57
CA MET A 242 -8.74 9.71 2.20
C MET A 242 -7.93 9.77 3.51
N LYS A 243 -6.85 10.54 3.54
CA LYS A 243 -6.08 10.83 4.77
C LYS A 243 -6.97 11.46 5.82
N ALA A 244 -7.69 12.53 5.49
CA ALA A 244 -8.58 13.21 6.43
C ALA A 244 -9.70 12.30 6.94
N LEU A 245 -10.25 11.44 6.08
CA LEU A 245 -11.36 10.56 6.40
C LEU A 245 -10.95 9.38 7.29
N ALA A 246 -9.87 8.68 6.94
CA ALA A 246 -9.49 7.41 7.57
C ALA A 246 -8.34 7.55 8.58
N TRP A 247 -7.56 8.63 8.53
CA TRP A 247 -6.33 8.77 9.30
C TRP A 247 -6.23 10.12 10.04
N PRO A 248 -7.21 10.48 10.88
CA PRO A 248 -7.18 11.76 11.62
C PRO A 248 -5.98 11.85 12.60
N ASP A 249 -5.36 10.73 12.92
CA ASP A 249 -4.18 10.58 13.77
C ASP A 249 -2.86 10.46 12.97
N TRP A 250 -2.88 10.72 11.65
CA TRP A 250 -1.72 10.57 10.76
C TRP A 250 -0.45 11.19 11.32
N ASP A 251 -0.52 12.45 11.70
CA ASP A 251 0.66 13.20 12.16
C ASP A 251 1.23 12.69 13.49
N LYS A 252 0.40 12.00 14.31
CA LYS A 252 0.87 11.32 15.53
C LYS A 252 1.59 10.01 15.23
N LEU A 253 1.28 9.39 14.11
CA LEU A 253 1.83 8.10 13.71
C LEU A 253 3.10 8.24 12.85
N THR A 254 3.32 9.42 12.27
CA THR A 254 4.40 9.70 11.31
C THR A 254 5.43 10.72 11.82
N ASN A 255 5.32 11.18 13.05
CA ASN A 255 6.27 12.09 13.72
C ASN A 255 7.29 11.34 14.58
#